data_6f92a532e50a12a002efc3d314b14a23
#
_entry.id   6f92a532e50a12a002efc3d314b14a23
#
_cell.length_a   1.000
_cell.length_b   1.000
_cell.length_c   1.000
_cell.angle_alpha   90.00
_cell.angle_beta   90.00
_cell.angle_gamma   90.00
#
_symmetry.space_group_name_H-M   'P 1'
#
loop_
_entity.id
_entity.type
_entity.pdbx_description
1 polymer ?
#
loop_
_entity_poly.entity_id
_entity_poly.type
_entity_poly.pdbx_seq_one_letter_code
_entity_poly.pdbx_strand_id
1 'polypeptide(L)'
;MKKMLMASVALLLAAQAFAADPVNQRKDVFKQYKPVVGEMGKMVKGEIPYNKDQFAKQAAKLEQLSQQPWQYFPAGSGAGKTDAKAEIWSKPADWQKAIDNHKAATAKLKQVALTGDLAAIKAQFGATQQTCKACHKDFRKD
;
A
#
# COMPACT_ATOMS: atom_id res chain seq x y z
N MET A 1 46.61 46.72 25.12
CA MET A 1 45.88 46.25 23.93
C MET A 1 45.16 44.94 24.31
N LYS A 2 43.88 45.06 24.65
CA LYS A 2 43.06 43.90 25.05
C LYS A 2 42.32 43.41 23.81
N LYS A 3 42.68 42.18 23.33
CA LYS A 3 41.97 41.49 22.26
C LYS A 3 40.72 40.83 22.85
N MET A 4 39.53 41.38 22.57
CA MET A 4 38.25 40.77 22.87
C MET A 4 38.01 39.66 21.81
N LEU A 5 38.01 38.37 22.23
CA LEU A 5 37.50 37.27 21.48
C LEU A 5 35.96 37.29 21.63
N MET A 6 35.25 37.62 20.57
CA MET A 6 33.80 37.36 20.47
C MET A 6 33.62 35.89 20.09
N ALA A 7 33.15 35.07 21.01
CA ALA A 7 32.71 33.74 20.76
C ALA A 7 31.25 33.80 20.20
N SER A 8 31.11 33.59 18.89
CA SER A 8 29.82 33.44 18.26
C SER A 8 29.29 32.03 18.56
N VAL A 9 28.30 31.94 19.46
CA VAL A 9 27.54 30.71 19.71
C VAL A 9 26.53 30.60 18.57
N ALA A 10 26.82 29.75 17.59
CA ALA A 10 25.86 29.35 16.56
C ALA A 10 24.85 28.39 17.19
N LEU A 11 23.64 28.88 17.44
CA LEU A 11 22.52 28.06 17.90
C LEU A 11 22.01 27.23 16.71
N LEU A 12 22.45 25.97 16.62
CA LEU A 12 21.89 24.98 15.70
C LEU A 12 20.49 24.61 16.19
N LEU A 13 19.47 25.30 15.67
CA LEU A 13 18.10 24.84 15.72
C LEU A 13 17.97 23.58 14.84
N ALA A 14 18.13 22.41 15.46
CA ALA A 14 17.71 21.16 14.85
C ALA A 14 16.19 21.22 14.69
N ALA A 15 15.73 21.53 13.50
CA ALA A 15 14.33 21.33 13.12
C ALA A 15 14.05 19.83 13.21
N GLN A 16 13.45 19.39 14.30
CA GLN A 16 12.89 18.05 14.40
C GLN A 16 11.69 18.04 13.44
N ALA A 17 11.93 17.54 12.22
CA ALA A 17 10.85 17.14 11.34
C ALA A 17 10.05 16.08 12.09
N PHE A 18 8.83 16.41 12.50
CA PHE A 18 7.89 15.43 13.00
C PHE A 18 7.64 14.44 11.85
N ALA A 19 8.32 13.29 11.91
CA ALA A 19 8.04 12.21 10.98
C ALA A 19 6.57 11.82 11.13
N ALA A 20 5.83 11.82 10.01
CA ALA A 20 4.43 11.42 10.03
C ALA A 20 4.31 10.01 10.61
N ASP A 21 3.29 9.77 11.43
CA ASP A 21 3.05 8.47 12.07
C ASP A 21 2.91 7.37 11.01
N PRO A 22 3.77 6.32 11.02
CA PRO A 22 3.72 5.26 10.02
C PRO A 22 2.40 4.51 9.99
N VAL A 23 1.69 4.39 11.12
CA VAL A 23 0.36 3.78 11.17
C VAL A 23 -0.64 4.58 10.35
N ASN A 24 -0.64 5.91 10.48
CA ASN A 24 -1.50 6.76 9.69
C ASN A 24 -1.11 6.75 8.21
N GLN A 25 0.18 6.78 7.90
CA GLN A 25 0.67 6.74 6.51
C GLN A 25 0.22 5.48 5.77
N ARG A 26 0.40 4.28 6.37
CA ARG A 26 -0.08 3.05 5.72
C ARG A 26 -1.59 2.98 5.60
N LYS A 27 -2.35 3.47 6.60
CA LYS A 27 -3.80 3.57 6.54
C LYS A 27 -4.27 4.47 5.39
N ASP A 28 -3.60 5.58 5.15
CA ASP A 28 -3.94 6.50 4.07
C ASP A 28 -3.67 5.90 2.69
N VAL A 29 -2.62 5.08 2.54
CA VAL A 29 -2.41 4.31 1.31
C VAL A 29 -3.55 3.29 1.11
N PHE A 30 -3.88 2.48 2.13
CA PHE A 30 -4.93 1.48 2.02
C PHE A 30 -6.33 2.07 1.81
N LYS A 31 -6.61 3.27 2.33
CA LYS A 31 -7.86 3.99 2.02
C LYS A 31 -8.03 4.24 0.52
N GLN A 32 -6.94 4.48 -0.20
CA GLN A 32 -6.98 4.71 -1.65
C GLN A 32 -7.28 3.44 -2.46
N TYR A 33 -7.02 2.25 -1.90
CA TYR A 33 -7.40 0.98 -2.55
C TYR A 33 -8.92 0.85 -2.70
N LYS A 34 -9.67 1.32 -1.71
CA LYS A 34 -11.11 1.08 -1.60
C LYS A 34 -11.91 1.56 -2.83
N PRO A 35 -11.80 2.82 -3.27
CA PRO A 35 -12.50 3.29 -4.47
C PRO A 35 -11.97 2.61 -5.75
N VAL A 36 -10.68 2.33 -5.85
CA VAL A 36 -10.05 1.72 -7.02
C VAL A 36 -10.55 0.27 -7.20
N VAL A 37 -10.45 -0.54 -6.17
CA VAL A 37 -10.91 -1.94 -6.19
C VAL A 37 -12.43 -2.01 -6.30
N GLY A 38 -13.15 -1.09 -5.65
CA GLY A 38 -14.61 -1.01 -5.69
C GLY A 38 -15.15 -0.74 -7.09
N GLU A 39 -14.55 0.20 -7.82
CA GLU A 39 -14.96 0.50 -9.19
C GLU A 39 -14.67 -0.66 -10.15
N MET A 40 -13.47 -1.24 -10.09
CA MET A 40 -13.15 -2.43 -10.88
C MET A 40 -14.08 -3.59 -10.56
N GLY A 41 -14.40 -3.81 -9.29
CA GLY A 41 -15.31 -4.85 -8.84
C GLY A 41 -16.73 -4.68 -9.41
N LYS A 42 -17.25 -3.46 -9.46
CA LYS A 42 -18.55 -3.16 -10.06
C LYS A 42 -18.57 -3.46 -11.56
N MET A 43 -17.50 -3.11 -12.29
CA MET A 43 -17.38 -3.45 -13.71
C MET A 43 -17.33 -4.97 -13.93
N VAL A 44 -16.55 -5.69 -13.11
CA VAL A 44 -16.40 -7.16 -13.20
C VAL A 44 -17.72 -7.88 -12.92
N LYS A 45 -18.50 -7.37 -11.98
CA LYS A 45 -19.82 -7.94 -11.64
C LYS A 45 -20.95 -7.51 -12.58
N GLY A 46 -20.70 -6.54 -13.46
CA GLY A 46 -21.72 -5.97 -14.35
C GLY A 46 -22.69 -5.02 -13.65
N GLU A 47 -22.37 -4.53 -12.45
CA GLU A 47 -23.16 -3.52 -11.74
C GLU A 47 -23.08 -2.14 -12.40
N ILE A 48 -21.97 -1.87 -13.09
CA ILE A 48 -21.78 -0.74 -14.00
C ILE A 48 -21.21 -1.24 -15.32
N PRO A 49 -21.41 -0.51 -16.45
CA PRO A 49 -20.87 -0.89 -17.74
C PRO A 49 -19.36 -1.03 -17.71
N TYR A 50 -18.84 -2.11 -18.30
CA TYR A 50 -17.40 -2.27 -18.47
C TYR A 50 -16.86 -1.22 -19.46
N ASN A 51 -15.84 -0.48 -19.03
CA ASN A 51 -15.09 0.44 -19.85
C ASN A 51 -13.60 0.06 -19.81
N LYS A 52 -13.04 -0.33 -20.94
CA LYS A 52 -11.67 -0.81 -21.05
C LYS A 52 -10.64 0.21 -20.52
N ASP A 53 -10.75 1.45 -20.96
CA ASP A 53 -9.78 2.49 -20.61
C ASP A 53 -9.85 2.84 -19.13
N GLN A 54 -11.06 2.93 -18.59
CA GLN A 54 -11.26 3.19 -17.17
C GLN A 54 -10.77 2.02 -16.31
N PHE A 55 -11.06 0.78 -16.71
CA PHE A 55 -10.55 -0.40 -16.00
C PHE A 55 -9.01 -0.45 -16.03
N ALA A 56 -8.39 -0.21 -17.19
CA ALA A 56 -6.95 -0.18 -17.33
C ALA A 56 -6.30 0.92 -16.47
N LYS A 57 -6.93 2.09 -16.40
CA LYS A 57 -6.50 3.20 -15.52
C LYS A 57 -6.54 2.79 -14.04
N GLN A 58 -7.61 2.16 -13.60
CA GLN A 58 -7.74 1.68 -12.21
C GLN A 58 -6.76 0.56 -11.90
N ALA A 59 -6.53 -0.37 -12.83
CA ALA A 59 -5.55 -1.43 -12.67
C ALA A 59 -4.11 -0.89 -12.53
N ALA A 60 -3.76 0.13 -13.33
CA ALA A 60 -2.48 0.83 -13.22
C ALA A 60 -2.35 1.57 -11.88
N LYS A 61 -3.43 2.21 -11.40
CA LYS A 61 -3.47 2.86 -10.10
C LYS A 61 -3.31 1.87 -8.95
N LEU A 62 -3.95 0.70 -9.04
CA LEU A 62 -3.81 -0.36 -8.03
C LEU A 62 -2.38 -0.88 -7.98
N GLU A 63 -1.75 -1.11 -9.13
CA GLU A 63 -0.35 -1.55 -9.21
C GLU A 63 0.58 -0.51 -8.56
N GLN A 64 0.38 0.77 -8.83
CA GLN A 64 1.13 1.85 -8.20
C GLN A 64 0.94 1.87 -6.67
N LEU A 65 -0.29 1.73 -6.19
CA LEU A 65 -0.60 1.68 -4.76
C LEU A 65 0.03 0.46 -4.09
N SER A 66 0.12 -0.68 -4.80
CA SER A 66 0.69 -1.91 -4.28
C SER A 66 2.18 -1.82 -3.92
N GLN A 67 2.87 -0.77 -4.34
CA GLN A 67 4.28 -0.53 -4.02
C GLN A 67 4.48 0.26 -2.72
N GLN A 68 3.46 0.93 -2.23
CA GLN A 68 3.65 2.03 -1.27
C GLN A 68 3.56 1.67 0.22
N PRO A 69 2.64 0.80 0.72
CA PRO A 69 2.38 0.73 2.15
C PRO A 69 3.49 0.07 2.98
N TRP A 70 4.33 -0.73 2.38
CA TRP A 70 5.24 -1.65 3.06
C TRP A 70 6.34 -0.97 3.85
N GLN A 71 6.81 0.18 3.41
CA GLN A 71 7.77 1.01 4.12
C GLN A 71 7.23 1.59 5.44
N TYR A 72 5.91 1.55 5.64
CA TYR A 72 5.24 2.08 6.82
C TYR A 72 4.92 1.01 7.87
N PHE A 73 5.69 -0.08 7.88
CA PHE A 73 5.63 -1.13 8.89
C PHE A 73 6.97 -1.29 9.64
N PRO A 74 7.61 -0.20 10.13
CA PRO A 74 8.84 -0.33 10.88
C PRO A 74 8.62 -1.10 12.18
N ALA A 75 9.69 -1.64 12.76
CA ALA A 75 9.64 -2.29 14.07
C ALA A 75 8.98 -1.35 15.10
N GLY A 76 8.12 -1.90 15.96
CA GLY A 76 7.38 -1.14 16.98
C GLY A 76 6.10 -0.45 16.46
N SER A 77 5.80 -0.44 15.16
CA SER A 77 4.58 0.17 14.63
C SER A 77 3.34 -0.71 14.73
N GLY A 78 3.41 -1.83 15.45
CA GLY A 78 2.29 -2.71 15.78
C GLY A 78 1.57 -2.34 17.08
N ALA A 79 2.07 -1.35 17.83
CA ALA A 79 1.44 -0.85 19.03
C ALA A 79 0.37 0.21 18.73
N GLY A 80 -0.60 0.39 19.65
CA GLY A 80 -1.62 1.43 19.57
C GLY A 80 -2.83 1.06 18.69
N LYS A 81 -3.44 2.06 18.06
CA LYS A 81 -4.66 1.91 17.25
C LYS A 81 -4.36 1.39 15.85
N THR A 82 -3.98 0.13 15.75
CA THR A 82 -3.70 -0.54 14.49
C THR A 82 -4.30 -1.94 14.47
N ASP A 83 -4.77 -2.36 13.28
CA ASP A 83 -5.24 -3.73 13.02
C ASP A 83 -4.10 -4.66 12.59
N ALA A 84 -2.86 -4.18 12.55
CA ALA A 84 -1.70 -4.98 12.22
C ALA A 84 -1.43 -6.04 13.31
N LYS A 85 -1.33 -7.32 12.89
CA LYS A 85 -0.94 -8.41 13.80
C LYS A 85 0.57 -8.42 14.04
N ALA A 86 0.98 -8.95 15.18
CA ALA A 86 2.38 -9.11 15.56
C ALA A 86 3.18 -10.00 14.58
N GLU A 87 2.48 -10.89 13.88
CA GLU A 87 3.03 -11.81 12.87
C GLU A 87 3.74 -11.09 11.72
N ILE A 88 3.39 -9.84 11.42
CA ILE A 88 4.11 -9.01 10.46
C ILE A 88 5.60 -8.94 10.80
N TRP A 89 5.93 -8.81 12.08
CA TRP A 89 7.32 -8.67 12.55
C TRP A 89 7.93 -9.98 13.04
N SER A 90 7.12 -10.91 13.51
CA SER A 90 7.60 -12.22 13.98
C SER A 90 7.75 -13.26 12.88
N LYS A 91 7.10 -13.05 11.72
CA LYS A 91 7.16 -13.94 10.54
C LYS A 91 7.56 -13.16 9.28
N PRO A 92 8.75 -12.55 9.25
CA PRO A 92 9.14 -11.63 8.19
C PRO A 92 9.20 -12.28 6.79
N ALA A 93 9.55 -13.56 6.71
CA ALA A 93 9.56 -14.28 5.42
C ALA A 93 8.16 -14.48 4.85
N ASP A 94 7.18 -14.84 5.68
CA ASP A 94 5.78 -14.99 5.26
C ASP A 94 5.16 -13.63 4.90
N TRP A 95 5.48 -12.59 5.66
CA TRP A 95 5.08 -11.22 5.36
C TRP A 95 5.61 -10.76 4.00
N GLN A 96 6.91 -10.94 3.74
CA GLN A 96 7.50 -10.57 2.46
C GLN A 96 6.89 -11.35 1.29
N LYS A 97 6.64 -12.65 1.47
CA LYS A 97 5.97 -13.47 0.47
C LYS A 97 4.55 -12.97 0.14
N ALA A 98 3.79 -12.55 1.16
CA ALA A 98 2.46 -11.99 0.94
C ALA A 98 2.52 -10.67 0.15
N ILE A 99 3.49 -9.81 0.45
CA ILE A 99 3.77 -8.58 -0.31
C ILE A 99 4.10 -8.90 -1.77
N ASP A 100 5.02 -9.81 -2.01
CA ASP A 100 5.48 -10.16 -3.35
C ASP A 100 4.35 -10.76 -4.18
N ASN A 101 3.54 -11.63 -3.60
CA ASN A 101 2.35 -12.20 -4.24
C ASN A 101 1.35 -11.11 -4.64
N HIS A 102 1.11 -10.14 -3.76
CA HIS A 102 0.21 -9.03 -4.05
C HIS A 102 0.75 -8.13 -5.17
N LYS A 103 2.02 -7.76 -5.12
CA LYS A 103 2.67 -6.96 -6.17
C LYS A 103 2.64 -7.67 -7.52
N ALA A 104 2.93 -8.97 -7.55
CA ALA A 104 2.88 -9.76 -8.78
C ALA A 104 1.46 -9.83 -9.36
N ALA A 105 0.46 -10.03 -8.51
CA ALA A 105 -0.94 -10.10 -8.95
C ALA A 105 -1.44 -8.77 -9.53
N THR A 106 -1.10 -7.64 -8.90
CA THR A 106 -1.48 -6.30 -9.38
C THR A 106 -0.76 -5.94 -10.68
N ALA A 107 0.51 -6.29 -10.82
CA ALA A 107 1.27 -6.10 -12.06
C ALA A 107 0.67 -6.90 -13.22
N LYS A 108 0.28 -8.17 -12.96
CA LYS A 108 -0.39 -9.01 -13.96
C LYS A 108 -1.77 -8.46 -14.31
N LEU A 109 -2.54 -7.97 -13.34
CA LEU A 109 -3.84 -7.36 -13.60
C LEU A 109 -3.72 -6.13 -14.51
N LYS A 110 -2.73 -5.28 -14.29
CA LYS A 110 -2.42 -4.14 -15.16
C LYS A 110 -2.16 -4.57 -16.60
N GLN A 111 -1.38 -5.62 -16.81
CA GLN A 111 -1.11 -6.15 -18.14
C GLN A 111 -2.35 -6.73 -18.80
N VAL A 112 -3.11 -7.56 -18.10
CA VAL A 112 -4.33 -8.18 -18.60
C VAL A 112 -5.41 -7.15 -18.90
N ALA A 113 -5.49 -6.07 -18.12
CA ALA A 113 -6.44 -4.97 -18.35
C ALA A 113 -6.26 -4.29 -19.72
N LEU A 114 -5.04 -4.26 -20.25
CA LEU A 114 -4.74 -3.68 -21.56
C LEU A 114 -5.30 -4.51 -22.73
N THR A 115 -5.53 -5.80 -22.54
CA THR A 115 -6.04 -6.69 -23.59
C THR A 115 -7.53 -6.44 -23.91
N GLY A 116 -8.31 -5.96 -22.95
CA GLY A 116 -9.75 -5.84 -23.05
C GLY A 116 -10.50 -7.19 -23.03
N ASP A 117 -9.82 -8.31 -22.80
CA ASP A 117 -10.43 -9.61 -22.60
C ASP A 117 -11.08 -9.69 -21.22
N LEU A 118 -12.40 -9.54 -21.19
CA LEU A 118 -13.16 -9.49 -19.95
C LEU A 118 -13.09 -10.81 -19.16
N ALA A 119 -13.01 -11.96 -19.81
CA ALA A 119 -12.88 -13.24 -19.13
C ALA A 119 -11.53 -13.35 -18.41
N ALA A 120 -10.43 -13.00 -19.09
CA ALA A 120 -9.11 -12.96 -18.51
C ALA A 120 -9.01 -11.91 -17.38
N ILE A 121 -9.64 -10.75 -17.56
CA ILE A 121 -9.72 -9.69 -16.55
C ILE A 121 -10.43 -10.17 -15.30
N LYS A 122 -11.60 -10.81 -15.43
CA LYS A 122 -12.35 -11.38 -14.30
C LYS A 122 -11.53 -12.40 -13.51
N ALA A 123 -10.86 -13.31 -14.23
CA ALA A 123 -10.01 -14.33 -13.61
C ALA A 123 -8.84 -13.68 -12.84
N GLN A 124 -8.13 -12.73 -13.45
CA GLN A 124 -6.99 -12.07 -12.81
C GLN A 124 -7.42 -11.12 -11.68
N PHE A 125 -8.54 -10.44 -11.81
CA PHE A 125 -9.09 -9.61 -10.73
C PHE A 125 -9.43 -10.47 -9.51
N GLY A 126 -10.07 -11.63 -9.71
CA GLY A 126 -10.33 -12.61 -8.67
C GLY A 126 -9.05 -13.10 -7.99
N ALA A 127 -8.02 -13.45 -8.78
CA ALA A 127 -6.71 -13.85 -8.25
C ALA A 127 -6.05 -12.73 -7.43
N THR A 128 -6.16 -11.48 -7.87
CA THR A 128 -5.66 -10.32 -7.14
C THR A 128 -6.38 -10.14 -5.80
N GLN A 129 -7.71 -10.28 -5.78
CA GLN A 129 -8.49 -10.23 -4.54
C GLN A 129 -8.12 -11.34 -3.54
N GLN A 130 -7.72 -12.53 -4.02
CA GLN A 130 -7.25 -13.61 -3.14
C GLN A 130 -5.96 -13.23 -2.42
N THR A 131 -5.06 -12.45 -3.04
CA THR A 131 -3.86 -11.96 -2.34
C THR A 131 -4.22 -11.00 -1.20
N CYS A 132 -5.23 -10.17 -1.38
CA CYS A 132 -5.74 -9.29 -0.32
C CYS A 132 -6.29 -10.10 0.86
N LYS A 133 -7.12 -11.11 0.57
CA LYS A 133 -7.73 -11.97 1.60
C LYS A 133 -6.69 -12.79 2.35
N ALA A 134 -5.72 -13.37 1.66
CA ALA A 134 -4.65 -14.16 2.28
C ALA A 134 -3.81 -13.31 3.23
N CYS A 135 -3.40 -12.12 2.80
CA CYS A 135 -2.66 -11.19 3.64
C CYS A 135 -3.48 -10.74 4.87
N HIS A 136 -4.74 -10.38 4.68
CA HIS A 136 -5.61 -9.96 5.79
C HIS A 136 -5.82 -11.07 6.81
N LYS A 137 -6.00 -12.31 6.37
CA LYS A 137 -6.16 -13.47 7.27
C LYS A 137 -4.97 -13.63 8.22
N ASP A 138 -3.77 -13.52 7.69
CA ASP A 138 -2.56 -13.83 8.44
C ASP A 138 -1.99 -12.65 9.22
N PHE A 139 -2.21 -11.41 8.75
CA PHE A 139 -1.51 -10.22 9.22
C PHE A 139 -2.42 -9.06 9.66
N ARG A 140 -3.74 -9.20 9.57
CA ARG A 140 -4.71 -8.20 10.00
C ARG A 140 -5.65 -8.77 11.08
N LYS A 141 -5.89 -7.98 12.13
CA LYS A 141 -6.92 -8.27 13.14
C LYS A 141 -8.32 -8.10 12.54
N ASP A 142 -9.27 -8.92 12.98
CA ASP A 142 -10.69 -8.81 12.64
C ASP A 142 -11.35 -7.60 13.33
#